data_e188eaf7f5cc808388c91a3c92c1e73b
#
_entry.id   e188eaf7f5cc808388c91a3c92c1e73b
#
_cell.length_a   1.000
_cell.length_b   1.000
_cell.length_c   1.000
_cell.angle_alpha   90.00
_cell.angle_beta   90.00
_cell.angle_gamma   90.00
#
_symmetry.space_group_name_H-M   'P 1'
#
loop_
_entity.id
_entity.type
_entity.pdbx_description
1 polymer ?
#
loop_
_entity_poly.entity_id
_entity_poly.type
_entity_poly.pdbx_seq_one_letter_code
_entity_poly.pdbx_strand_id
1 'polypeptide(L)'
;MTDLAPLLARVRLAVFDFDGVFTDNRVWVNEHGEESVRFSRSDGLGLRRLDEVDVPYLIVSTEPNPVVQARAAKLRAECVNGVDDKLAVLEERAAEAGVAFEDVAYVGNDVNDAACLGAVGLPVVPADAWPEVVPLARWVLTRPGGDGCVREFCDAVWEAQR
;
A
#
# COMPACT_ATOMS: atom_id res chain seq x y z
N MET A 1 4.63 1.76 23.30
CA MET A 1 4.40 2.40 21.99
C MET A 1 5.70 2.26 21.21
N THR A 2 5.65 1.58 20.05
CA THR A 2 6.83 1.48 19.18
C THR A 2 7.14 2.88 18.65
N ASP A 3 8.39 3.32 18.81
CA ASP A 3 8.84 4.56 18.16
C ASP A 3 8.85 4.33 16.65
N LEU A 4 7.96 5.00 15.93
CA LEU A 4 7.82 4.87 14.48
C LEU A 4 8.87 5.68 13.70
N ALA A 5 9.42 6.72 14.30
CA ALA A 5 10.32 7.64 13.60
C ALA A 5 11.56 6.93 12.98
N PRO A 6 12.27 6.02 13.69
CA PRO A 6 13.38 5.29 13.09
C PRO A 6 12.96 4.36 11.93
N LEU A 7 11.74 3.77 12.03
CA LEU A 7 11.23 2.89 10.98
C LEU A 7 10.86 3.68 9.72
N LEU A 8 10.17 4.81 9.88
CA LEU A 8 9.80 5.69 8.78
C LEU A 8 11.03 6.27 8.05
N ALA A 9 12.07 6.65 8.81
CA ALA A 9 13.31 7.16 8.24
C ALA A 9 14.11 6.11 7.44
N ARG A 10 13.85 4.81 7.68
CA ARG A 10 14.52 3.71 6.99
C ARG A 10 13.82 3.25 5.72
N VAL A 11 12.57 3.65 5.46
CA VAL A 11 11.81 3.18 4.31
C VAL A 11 12.54 3.52 3.01
N ARG A 12 12.84 2.48 2.20
CA ARG A 12 13.49 2.58 0.90
C ARG A 12 12.61 2.07 -0.25
N LEU A 13 11.53 1.39 0.08
CA LEU A 13 10.51 0.93 -0.87
C LEU A 13 9.16 0.90 -0.14
N ALA A 14 8.14 1.52 -0.72
CA ALA A 14 6.78 1.48 -0.22
C ALA A 14 5.90 0.62 -1.14
N VAL A 15 5.24 -0.39 -0.60
CA VAL A 15 4.36 -1.30 -1.35
C VAL A 15 2.96 -1.22 -0.77
N PHE A 16 1.98 -1.16 -1.65
CA PHE A 16 0.57 -1.01 -1.27
C PHE A 16 -0.27 -2.11 -1.90
N ASP A 17 -1.19 -2.68 -1.12
CA ASP A 17 -2.36 -3.32 -1.68
C ASP A 17 -3.28 -2.27 -2.33
N PHE A 18 -4.26 -2.72 -3.07
CA PHE A 18 -5.19 -1.84 -3.79
C PHE A 18 -6.56 -1.76 -3.12
N ASP A 19 -7.28 -2.88 -3.02
CA ASP A 19 -8.60 -2.91 -2.44
C ASP A 19 -8.56 -2.88 -0.91
N GLY A 20 -9.27 -1.91 -0.32
CA GLY A 20 -9.19 -1.64 1.11
C GLY A 20 -8.01 -0.76 1.54
N VAL A 21 -7.17 -0.32 0.59
CA VAL A 21 -6.08 0.65 0.81
C VAL A 21 -6.33 1.91 -0.02
N PHE A 22 -6.28 1.82 -1.36
CA PHE A 22 -6.70 2.92 -2.24
C PHE A 22 -8.21 3.05 -2.37
N THR A 23 -8.95 1.95 -2.18
CA THR A 23 -10.42 1.91 -2.19
C THR A 23 -10.96 1.66 -0.78
N ASP A 24 -12.27 1.85 -0.60
CA ASP A 24 -13.00 1.47 0.61
C ASP A 24 -13.42 -0.02 0.64
N ASN A 25 -12.78 -0.84 -0.19
CA ASN A 25 -13.04 -2.28 -0.34
C ASN A 25 -14.47 -2.60 -0.83
N ARG A 26 -15.10 -1.66 -1.53
CA ARG A 26 -16.46 -1.80 -2.10
C ARG A 26 -16.44 -1.54 -3.58
N VAL A 27 -17.31 -2.26 -4.29
CA VAL A 27 -17.50 -2.10 -5.73
C VAL A 27 -18.96 -1.77 -6.01
N TRP A 28 -19.17 -0.96 -7.05
CA TRP A 28 -20.45 -0.79 -7.70
C TRP A 28 -20.49 -1.71 -8.90
N VAL A 29 -21.50 -2.56 -9.01
CA VAL A 29 -21.65 -3.49 -10.14
C VAL A 29 -23.00 -3.21 -10.80
N ASN A 30 -23.00 -3.03 -12.12
CA ASN A 30 -24.23 -2.89 -12.90
C ASN A 30 -24.70 -4.25 -13.44
N GLU A 31 -25.86 -4.26 -14.13
CA GLU A 31 -26.47 -5.46 -14.71
C GLU A 31 -25.63 -6.12 -15.83
N HIS A 32 -24.62 -5.42 -16.36
CA HIS A 32 -23.70 -5.94 -17.37
C HIS A 32 -22.42 -6.52 -16.75
N GLY A 33 -22.30 -6.48 -15.41
CA GLY A 33 -21.13 -6.96 -14.69
C GLY A 33 -19.95 -5.98 -14.71
N GLU A 34 -20.18 -4.73 -15.13
CA GLU A 34 -19.17 -3.68 -15.10
C GLU A 34 -19.00 -3.16 -13.68
N GLU A 35 -17.74 -3.12 -13.21
CA GLU A 35 -17.39 -2.67 -11.88
C GLU A 35 -16.87 -1.24 -11.87
N SER A 36 -17.17 -0.52 -10.81
CA SER A 36 -16.63 0.80 -10.52
C SER A 36 -16.22 0.89 -9.05
N VAL A 37 -15.12 1.57 -8.78
CA VAL A 37 -14.59 1.79 -7.45
C VAL A 37 -14.34 3.26 -7.19
N ARG A 38 -14.28 3.64 -5.92
CA ARG A 38 -14.05 5.00 -5.47
C ARG A 38 -12.66 5.16 -4.89
N PHE A 39 -11.97 6.27 -5.23
CA PHE A 39 -10.64 6.61 -4.75
C PHE A 39 -10.60 7.98 -4.09
N SER A 40 -9.69 8.16 -3.14
CA SER A 40 -9.30 9.48 -2.66
C SER A 40 -8.32 10.15 -3.64
N ARG A 41 -8.56 11.42 -3.96
CA ARG A 41 -7.61 12.22 -4.74
C ARG A 41 -6.36 12.59 -3.92
N SER A 42 -6.49 12.67 -2.60
CA SER A 42 -5.38 13.02 -1.70
C SER A 42 -4.23 12.02 -1.75
N ASP A 43 -4.52 10.74 -2.04
CA ASP A 43 -3.50 9.68 -2.12
C ASP A 43 -2.48 9.96 -3.23
N GLY A 44 -2.93 10.51 -4.36
CA GLY A 44 -2.02 10.94 -5.43
C GLY A 44 -1.06 12.06 -5.00
N LEU A 45 -1.50 12.97 -4.12
CA LEU A 45 -0.62 13.98 -3.55
C LEU A 45 0.35 13.38 -2.53
N GLY A 46 -0.09 12.35 -1.80
CA GLY A 46 0.78 11.58 -0.90
C GLY A 46 1.93 10.91 -1.65
N LEU A 47 1.62 10.19 -2.74
CA LEU A 47 2.65 9.53 -3.56
C LEU A 47 3.68 10.53 -4.12
N ARG A 48 3.26 11.76 -4.48
CA ARG A 48 4.22 12.81 -4.91
C ARG A 48 5.22 13.17 -3.81
N ARG A 49 4.86 13.07 -2.54
CA ARG A 49 5.80 13.29 -1.43
C ARG A 49 6.85 12.19 -1.31
N LEU A 50 6.51 10.95 -1.65
CA LEU A 50 7.52 9.88 -1.75
C LEU A 50 8.50 10.16 -2.89
N ASP A 51 8.04 10.72 -4.01
CA ASP A 51 8.94 11.16 -5.09
C ASP A 51 9.92 12.24 -4.62
N GLU A 52 9.50 13.16 -3.73
CA GLU A 52 10.35 14.24 -3.20
C GLU A 52 11.49 13.74 -2.30
N VAL A 53 11.38 12.53 -1.76
CA VAL A 53 12.39 11.90 -0.90
C VAL A 53 12.99 10.64 -1.53
N ASP A 54 12.81 10.46 -2.84
CA ASP A 54 13.37 9.35 -3.62
C ASP A 54 12.99 7.95 -3.09
N VAL A 55 11.78 7.79 -2.53
CA VAL A 55 11.24 6.50 -2.11
C VAL A 55 10.35 5.93 -3.22
N PRO A 56 10.81 4.89 -3.95
CA PRO A 56 9.99 4.22 -4.95
C PRO A 56 8.78 3.54 -4.31
N TYR A 57 7.71 3.40 -5.10
CA TYR A 57 6.48 2.78 -4.64
C TYR A 57 5.84 1.92 -5.72
N LEU A 58 5.11 0.89 -5.27
CA LEU A 58 4.53 -0.16 -6.08
C LEU A 58 3.14 -0.53 -5.55
N ILE A 59 2.20 -0.80 -6.45
CA ILE A 59 0.90 -1.40 -6.12
C ILE A 59 0.94 -2.88 -6.48
N VAL A 60 0.58 -3.76 -5.53
CA VAL A 60 0.48 -5.21 -5.73
C VAL A 60 -0.92 -5.66 -5.34
N SER A 61 -1.69 -6.18 -6.29
CA SER A 61 -3.09 -6.56 -6.09
C SER A 61 -3.40 -7.97 -6.60
N THR A 62 -4.24 -8.70 -5.89
CA THR A 62 -4.83 -9.96 -6.38
C THR A 62 -5.94 -9.71 -7.41
N GLU A 63 -6.51 -8.49 -7.44
CA GLU A 63 -7.64 -8.14 -8.30
C GLU A 63 -7.21 -8.06 -9.78
N PRO A 64 -7.79 -8.87 -10.68
CA PRO A 64 -7.46 -8.84 -12.10
C PRO A 64 -8.16 -7.71 -12.87
N ASN A 65 -9.16 -7.02 -12.28
CA ASN A 65 -9.92 -6.00 -12.97
C ASN A 65 -9.02 -4.86 -13.46
N PRO A 66 -9.15 -4.42 -14.74
CA PRO A 66 -8.31 -3.38 -15.32
C PRO A 66 -8.44 -2.00 -14.66
N VAL A 67 -9.43 -1.78 -13.77
CA VAL A 67 -9.55 -0.55 -13.00
C VAL A 67 -8.32 -0.30 -12.11
N VAL A 68 -7.66 -1.35 -11.63
CA VAL A 68 -6.42 -1.27 -10.85
C VAL A 68 -5.32 -0.61 -11.69
N GLN A 69 -5.08 -1.11 -12.91
CA GLN A 69 -4.09 -0.56 -13.84
C GLN A 69 -4.44 0.86 -14.28
N ALA A 70 -5.72 1.15 -14.56
CA ALA A 70 -6.17 2.47 -14.95
C ALA A 70 -5.89 3.51 -13.86
N ARG A 71 -6.11 3.15 -12.60
CA ARG A 71 -5.81 4.02 -11.45
C ARG A 71 -4.30 4.17 -11.24
N ALA A 72 -3.55 3.09 -11.26
CA ALA A 72 -2.10 3.10 -11.11
C ALA A 72 -1.42 3.99 -12.16
N ALA A 73 -1.83 3.88 -13.42
CA ALA A 73 -1.33 4.73 -14.50
C ALA A 73 -1.57 6.21 -14.24
N LYS A 74 -2.76 6.58 -13.76
CA LYS A 74 -3.07 7.97 -13.38
C LYS A 74 -2.23 8.46 -12.20
N LEU A 75 -1.91 7.58 -11.26
CA LEU A 75 -1.05 7.86 -10.12
C LEU A 75 0.44 7.87 -10.50
N ARG A 76 0.82 7.38 -11.68
CA ARG A 76 2.19 7.11 -12.13
C ARG A 76 2.90 6.11 -11.21
N ALA A 77 2.13 5.19 -10.65
CA ALA A 77 2.63 4.11 -9.83
C ALA A 77 2.90 2.88 -10.67
N GLU A 78 3.99 2.17 -10.41
CA GLU A 78 4.17 0.82 -10.91
C GLU A 78 3.09 -0.08 -10.29
N CYS A 79 2.58 -1.05 -11.05
CA CYS A 79 1.50 -1.90 -10.61
C CYS A 79 1.62 -3.31 -11.16
N VAL A 80 1.49 -4.29 -10.27
CA VAL A 80 1.34 -5.71 -10.60
C VAL A 80 0.01 -6.16 -10.02
N ASN A 81 -0.96 -6.49 -10.88
CA ASN A 81 -2.29 -6.93 -10.45
C ASN A 81 -2.65 -8.32 -11.00
N GLY A 82 -3.68 -8.95 -10.44
CA GLY A 82 -4.08 -10.31 -10.79
C GLY A 82 -3.07 -11.36 -10.33
N VAL A 83 -2.36 -11.12 -9.22
CA VAL A 83 -1.34 -12.04 -8.69
C VAL A 83 -1.90 -12.85 -7.53
N ASP A 84 -1.57 -14.14 -7.50
CA ASP A 84 -1.98 -15.04 -6.40
C ASP A 84 -1.00 -14.96 -5.22
N ASP A 85 0.29 -14.76 -5.48
CA ASP A 85 1.35 -14.70 -4.47
C ASP A 85 1.99 -13.30 -4.44
N LYS A 86 1.46 -12.44 -3.59
CA LYS A 86 1.98 -11.08 -3.39
C LYS A 86 3.39 -11.07 -2.80
N LEU A 87 3.72 -12.06 -1.94
CA LEU A 87 5.04 -12.10 -1.32
C LEU A 87 6.13 -12.39 -2.36
N ALA A 88 5.89 -13.31 -3.30
CA ALA A 88 6.84 -13.58 -4.39
C ALA A 88 7.10 -12.34 -5.25
N VAL A 89 6.07 -11.55 -5.55
CA VAL A 89 6.23 -10.27 -6.27
C VAL A 89 7.04 -9.28 -5.44
N LEU A 90 6.77 -9.19 -4.14
CA LEU A 90 7.51 -8.31 -3.23
C LEU A 90 9.00 -8.69 -3.16
N GLU A 91 9.31 -9.98 -3.07
CA GLU A 91 10.68 -10.51 -3.07
C GLU A 91 11.44 -10.13 -4.34
N GLU A 92 10.80 -10.34 -5.50
CA GLU A 92 11.37 -9.97 -6.79
C GLU A 92 11.67 -8.46 -6.88
N ARG A 93 10.68 -7.62 -6.53
CA ARG A 93 10.83 -6.16 -6.63
C ARG A 93 11.81 -5.57 -5.62
N ALA A 94 11.84 -6.08 -4.41
CA ALA A 94 12.83 -5.67 -3.41
C ALA A 94 14.25 -6.04 -3.86
N ALA A 95 14.44 -7.25 -4.42
CA ALA A 95 15.72 -7.70 -4.94
C ALA A 95 16.18 -6.85 -6.15
N GLU A 96 15.29 -6.55 -7.11
CA GLU A 96 15.57 -5.67 -8.25
C GLU A 96 15.97 -4.26 -7.81
N ALA A 97 15.31 -3.74 -6.78
CA ALA A 97 15.62 -2.43 -6.20
C ALA A 97 16.86 -2.43 -5.29
N GLY A 98 17.41 -3.61 -4.94
CA GLY A 98 18.50 -3.73 -3.98
C GLY A 98 18.12 -3.31 -2.56
N VAL A 99 16.85 -3.48 -2.18
CA VAL A 99 16.29 -3.09 -0.89
C VAL A 99 16.09 -4.33 -0.01
N ALA A 100 16.63 -4.30 1.21
CA ALA A 100 16.39 -5.37 2.19
C ALA A 100 14.96 -5.23 2.77
N PHE A 101 14.33 -6.34 3.13
CA PHE A 101 12.95 -6.36 3.65
C PHE A 101 12.75 -5.50 4.90
N GLU A 102 13.79 -5.35 5.71
CA GLU A 102 13.78 -4.47 6.89
C GLU A 102 13.62 -2.99 6.55
N ASP A 103 13.88 -2.59 5.30
CA ASP A 103 13.74 -1.23 4.78
C ASP A 103 12.51 -1.08 3.84
N VAL A 104 11.67 -2.13 3.75
CA VAL A 104 10.42 -2.11 3.01
C VAL A 104 9.27 -1.77 3.95
N ALA A 105 8.38 -0.88 3.52
CA ALA A 105 7.06 -0.69 4.10
C ALA A 105 5.99 -1.36 3.23
N TYR A 106 5.06 -2.07 3.85
CA TYR A 106 3.92 -2.66 3.17
C TYR A 106 2.62 -2.19 3.84
N VAL A 107 1.70 -1.66 3.04
CA VAL A 107 0.37 -1.24 3.48
C VAL A 107 -0.66 -2.22 2.92
N GLY A 108 -1.29 -2.99 3.80
CA GLY A 108 -2.30 -3.99 3.45
C GLY A 108 -3.44 -4.01 4.45
N ASN A 109 -4.56 -4.66 4.11
CA ASN A 109 -5.77 -4.58 4.93
C ASN A 109 -6.41 -5.92 5.27
N ASP A 110 -6.03 -7.02 4.62
CA ASP A 110 -6.73 -8.29 4.73
C ASP A 110 -5.77 -9.50 4.74
N VAL A 111 -6.31 -10.69 4.91
CA VAL A 111 -5.54 -11.95 5.08
C VAL A 111 -4.64 -12.29 3.90
N ASN A 112 -4.98 -11.85 2.68
CA ASN A 112 -4.12 -12.00 1.49
C ASN A 112 -2.85 -11.14 1.54
N ASP A 113 -2.76 -10.19 2.49
CA ASP A 113 -1.58 -9.38 2.77
C ASP A 113 -0.72 -9.94 3.91
N ALA A 114 -1.23 -10.93 4.66
CA ALA A 114 -0.61 -11.39 5.90
C ALA A 114 0.86 -11.82 5.71
N ALA A 115 1.18 -12.52 4.61
CA ALA A 115 2.54 -12.95 4.31
C ALA A 115 3.49 -11.75 4.09
N CYS A 116 3.05 -10.74 3.34
CA CYS A 116 3.83 -9.51 3.12
C CYS A 116 4.00 -8.71 4.41
N LEU A 117 2.91 -8.52 5.19
CA LEU A 117 2.95 -7.82 6.47
C LEU A 117 3.90 -8.50 7.47
N GLY A 118 3.95 -9.84 7.46
CA GLY A 118 4.84 -10.61 8.32
C GLY A 118 6.32 -10.56 7.93
N ALA A 119 6.62 -10.20 6.68
CA ALA A 119 7.98 -10.25 6.13
C ALA A 119 8.73 -8.92 6.20
N VAL A 120 8.02 -7.78 6.13
CA VAL A 120 8.64 -6.46 5.98
C VAL A 120 9.01 -5.80 7.31
N GLY A 121 9.94 -4.82 7.25
CA GLY A 121 10.36 -4.05 8.42
C GLY A 121 9.30 -3.09 8.97
N LEU A 122 8.46 -2.53 8.09
CA LEU A 122 7.36 -1.64 8.48
C LEU A 122 6.02 -2.13 7.90
N PRO A 123 5.36 -3.10 8.56
CA PRO A 123 3.99 -3.49 8.23
C PRO A 123 3.01 -2.43 8.74
N VAL A 124 2.10 -2.00 7.86
CA VAL A 124 1.13 -0.92 8.10
C VAL A 124 -0.26 -1.39 7.67
N VAL A 125 -1.28 -1.03 8.42
CA VAL A 125 -2.66 -1.33 8.07
C VAL A 125 -3.55 -0.09 8.21
N PRO A 126 -4.58 0.10 7.38
CA PRO A 126 -5.56 1.18 7.54
C PRO A 126 -6.41 0.98 8.81
N ALA A 127 -7.12 2.05 9.23
CA ALA A 127 -7.93 2.04 10.45
C ALA A 127 -9.05 0.99 10.45
N ASP A 128 -9.52 0.58 9.28
CA ASP A 128 -10.59 -0.38 9.04
C ASP A 128 -10.09 -1.74 8.52
N ALA A 129 -8.81 -2.05 8.70
CA ALA A 129 -8.25 -3.36 8.37
C ALA A 129 -8.95 -4.50 9.12
N TRP A 130 -8.98 -5.67 8.49
CA TRP A 130 -9.55 -6.85 9.11
C TRP A 130 -8.78 -7.25 10.38
N PRO A 131 -9.50 -7.71 11.44
CA PRO A 131 -8.88 -8.00 12.74
C PRO A 131 -7.73 -8.99 12.70
N GLU A 132 -7.74 -9.90 11.73
CA GLU A 132 -6.72 -10.96 11.57
C GLU A 132 -5.33 -10.40 11.27
N VAL A 133 -5.24 -9.27 10.56
CA VAL A 133 -3.96 -8.67 10.16
C VAL A 133 -3.49 -7.54 11.07
N VAL A 134 -4.37 -6.97 11.88
CA VAL A 134 -4.02 -5.91 12.84
C VAL A 134 -2.86 -6.30 13.76
N PRO A 135 -2.79 -7.54 14.32
CA PRO A 135 -1.66 -7.95 15.17
C PRO A 135 -0.32 -8.03 14.45
N LEU A 136 -0.29 -8.09 13.11
CA LEU A 136 0.93 -8.11 12.31
C LEU A 136 1.50 -6.71 12.10
N ALA A 137 0.68 -5.67 12.27
CA ALA A 137 1.07 -4.30 12.00
C ALA A 137 1.96 -3.71 13.11
N ARG A 138 2.96 -2.95 12.70
CA ARG A 138 3.69 -2.03 13.59
C ARG A 138 3.02 -0.67 13.67
N TRP A 139 2.23 -0.33 12.66
CA TRP A 139 1.50 0.93 12.59
C TRP A 139 0.08 0.70 12.05
N VAL A 140 -0.90 1.09 12.83
CA VAL A 140 -2.30 1.19 12.42
C VAL A 140 -2.57 2.67 12.11
N LEU A 141 -2.93 2.96 10.87
CA LEU A 141 -3.26 4.31 10.41
C LEU A 141 -4.54 4.83 11.09
N THR A 142 -4.72 6.12 11.13
CA THR A 142 -5.94 6.74 11.69
C THR A 142 -7.06 6.84 10.66
N ARG A 143 -6.71 6.80 9.37
CA ARG A 143 -7.65 6.86 8.25
C ARG A 143 -7.96 5.49 7.70
N PRO A 144 -9.22 5.24 7.31
CA PRO A 144 -9.62 4.00 6.65
C PRO A 144 -9.18 3.97 5.19
N GLY A 145 -9.26 2.78 4.59
CA GLY A 145 -9.04 2.58 3.17
C GLY A 145 -9.94 3.45 2.30
N GLY A 146 -9.40 3.96 1.20
CA GLY A 146 -10.12 4.83 0.27
C GLY A 146 -10.45 6.24 0.78
N ASP A 147 -10.00 6.58 1.99
CA ASP A 147 -10.25 7.88 2.61
C ASP A 147 -8.97 8.58 3.10
N GLY A 148 -7.89 8.40 2.37
CA GLY A 148 -6.62 9.09 2.59
C GLY A 148 -5.64 8.37 3.51
N CYS A 149 -5.78 7.08 3.77
CA CYS A 149 -4.80 6.30 4.52
C CYS A 149 -3.45 6.25 3.81
N VAL A 150 -3.43 6.14 2.48
CA VAL A 150 -2.20 6.22 1.68
C VAL A 150 -1.54 7.59 1.85
N ARG A 151 -2.34 8.66 1.83
CA ARG A 151 -1.83 10.01 2.07
C ARG A 151 -1.20 10.15 3.45
N GLU A 152 -1.85 9.65 4.50
CA GLU A 152 -1.33 9.66 5.87
C GLU A 152 0.03 8.96 5.98
N PHE A 153 0.14 7.76 5.40
CA PHE A 153 1.40 7.01 5.34
C PHE A 153 2.50 7.80 4.64
N CYS A 154 2.23 8.29 3.42
CA CYS A 154 3.22 9.01 2.62
C CYS A 154 3.70 10.30 3.29
N ASP A 155 2.79 11.04 3.94
CA ASP A 155 3.13 12.25 4.68
C ASP A 155 4.10 11.97 5.82
N ALA A 156 3.87 10.88 6.58
CA ALA A 156 4.73 10.50 7.69
C ALA A 156 6.13 10.05 7.21
N VAL A 157 6.22 9.28 6.12
CA VAL A 157 7.52 8.88 5.53
C VAL A 157 8.28 10.12 5.07
N TRP A 158 7.60 11.01 4.34
CA TRP A 158 8.19 12.26 3.86
C TRP A 158 8.69 13.14 5.01
N GLU A 159 7.92 13.29 6.09
CA GLU A 159 8.32 14.07 7.27
C GLU A 159 9.55 13.48 7.98
N ALA A 160 9.68 12.16 8.00
CA ALA A 160 10.81 11.47 8.63
C ALA A 160 12.10 11.50 7.80
N GLN A 161 12.04 11.80 6.49
CA GLN A 161 13.18 11.70 5.58
C GLN A 161 13.65 13.04 4.98
N ARG A 162 12.89 14.13 5.18
CA ARG A 162 13.26 15.48 4.72
C ARG A 162 14.29 16.18 5.61
#